data_c9d3637af95791ca6ec119ca3e6d3cfa
#
_entry.id   c9d3637af95791ca6ec119ca3e6d3cfa
#
_cell.length_a   1.000
_cell.length_b   1.000
_cell.length_c   1.000
_cell.angle_alpha   90.00
_cell.angle_beta   90.00
_cell.angle_gamma   90.00
#
_symmetry.space_group_name_H-M   'P 1'
#
loop_
_entity.id
_entity.type
_entity.pdbx_description
1 polymer ?
#
loop_
_entity_poly.entity_id
_entity_poly.type
_entity_poly.pdbx_seq_one_letter_code
_entity_poly.pdbx_strand_id
1 'polypeptide(L)'
;MKISKKIRKYIGLGLIVLTLVTSIVGYKKHEEKVNAINSVKNIKSNINKDTTLDKAYNKYIQKLNYTYYKDSEGNQFVEINGKVLLKDKNRIADMRVTYLVDGDNTKFYSMYLDKMKMTEVDYLILKVKAFGSYDSTNL
;
A
#
# COMPACT_ATOMS: atom_id res chain seq x y z
N MET A 1 -3.42 24.88 -47.20
CA MET A 1 -2.12 24.23 -47.28
C MET A 1 -2.30 22.71 -47.41
N LYS A 2 -1.97 22.13 -48.56
CA LYS A 2 -2.08 20.66 -48.76
C LYS A 2 -0.87 19.99 -48.11
N ILE A 3 -1.03 19.34 -47.00
CA ILE A 3 0.00 18.53 -46.33
C ILE A 3 0.32 17.34 -47.27
N SER A 4 1.59 17.17 -47.66
CA SER A 4 2.00 16.11 -48.57
C SER A 4 1.68 14.71 -47.97
N LYS A 5 1.38 13.74 -48.86
CA LYS A 5 1.09 12.35 -48.41
C LYS A 5 2.22 11.74 -47.56
N LYS A 6 3.49 12.11 -47.85
CA LYS A 6 4.65 11.70 -47.03
C LYS A 6 4.57 12.21 -45.60
N ILE A 7 4.26 13.50 -45.39
CA ILE A 7 4.18 14.11 -44.07
C ILE A 7 3.04 13.48 -43.26
N ARG A 8 1.89 13.18 -43.86
CA ARG A 8 0.77 12.47 -43.17
C ARG A 8 1.19 11.10 -42.68
N LYS A 9 2.02 10.36 -43.44
CA LYS A 9 2.53 9.04 -43.02
C LYS A 9 3.42 9.12 -41.79
N TYR A 10 4.30 10.11 -41.73
CA TYR A 10 5.19 10.32 -40.54
C TYR A 10 4.45 10.82 -39.34
N ILE A 11 3.43 11.67 -39.48
CA ILE A 11 2.56 12.10 -38.34
C ILE A 11 1.79 10.90 -37.80
N GLY A 12 1.23 10.04 -38.63
CA GLY A 12 0.54 8.82 -38.19
C GLY A 12 1.47 7.86 -37.46
N LEU A 13 2.70 7.64 -37.94
CA LEU A 13 3.69 6.80 -37.29
C LEU A 13 4.12 7.38 -35.92
N GLY A 14 4.35 8.68 -35.83
CA GLY A 14 4.71 9.36 -34.60
C GLY A 14 3.62 9.25 -33.50
N LEU A 15 2.35 9.37 -33.91
CA LEU A 15 1.21 9.19 -32.99
C LEU A 15 1.11 7.76 -32.46
N ILE A 16 1.31 6.75 -33.30
CA ILE A 16 1.30 5.33 -32.89
C ILE A 16 2.42 5.04 -31.90
N VAL A 17 3.64 5.53 -32.14
CA VAL A 17 4.77 5.35 -31.22
C VAL A 17 4.50 6.04 -29.89
N LEU A 18 3.96 7.25 -29.88
CA LEU A 18 3.63 7.98 -28.66
C LEU A 18 2.59 7.24 -27.81
N THR A 19 1.54 6.70 -28.43
CA THR A 19 0.51 5.92 -27.70
C THR A 19 1.06 4.63 -27.11
N LEU A 20 1.95 3.93 -27.82
CA LEU A 20 2.60 2.73 -27.30
C LEU A 20 3.51 3.04 -26.11
N VAL A 21 4.30 4.10 -26.16
CA VAL A 21 5.18 4.50 -25.05
C VAL A 21 4.38 4.87 -23.81
N THR A 22 3.30 5.65 -23.94
CA THR A 22 2.42 6.02 -22.80
C THR A 22 1.73 4.81 -22.19
N SER A 23 1.32 3.85 -23.00
CA SER A 23 0.70 2.60 -22.52
C SER A 23 1.68 1.75 -21.72
N ILE A 24 2.94 1.61 -22.17
CA ILE A 24 3.98 0.85 -21.46
C ILE A 24 4.32 1.52 -20.11
N VAL A 25 4.47 2.85 -20.08
CA VAL A 25 4.75 3.59 -18.84
C VAL A 25 3.59 3.47 -17.85
N GLY A 26 2.35 3.57 -18.29
CA GLY A 26 1.15 3.39 -17.48
C GLY A 26 1.06 1.99 -16.89
N TYR A 27 1.35 0.96 -17.67
CA TYR A 27 1.37 -0.43 -17.24
C TYR A 27 2.43 -0.68 -16.14
N LYS A 28 3.67 -0.23 -16.35
CA LYS A 28 4.74 -0.34 -15.35
C LYS A 28 4.40 0.32 -14.03
N LYS A 29 3.83 1.54 -14.04
CA LYS A 29 3.39 2.23 -12.82
C LYS A 29 2.30 1.47 -12.08
N HIS A 30 1.37 0.87 -12.81
CA HIS A 30 0.30 0.06 -12.23
C HIS A 30 0.87 -1.21 -11.58
N GLU A 31 1.79 -1.90 -12.25
CA GLU A 31 2.44 -3.10 -11.75
C GLU A 31 3.26 -2.82 -10.49
N GLU A 32 4.06 -1.76 -10.45
CA GLU A 32 4.80 -1.34 -9.26
C GLU A 32 3.87 -1.11 -8.06
N LYS A 33 2.77 -0.41 -8.26
CA LYS A 33 1.76 -0.17 -7.22
C LYS A 33 1.18 -1.48 -6.69
N VAL A 34 0.77 -2.38 -7.57
CA VAL A 34 0.18 -3.68 -7.21
C VAL A 34 1.19 -4.52 -6.44
N ASN A 35 2.42 -4.59 -6.93
CA ASN A 35 3.48 -5.37 -6.28
C ASN A 35 3.82 -4.82 -4.89
N ALA A 36 3.97 -3.50 -4.74
CA ALA A 36 4.24 -2.88 -3.46
C ALA A 36 3.12 -3.13 -2.44
N ILE A 37 1.87 -2.98 -2.84
CA ILE A 37 0.72 -3.27 -1.96
C ILE A 37 0.68 -4.75 -1.58
N ASN A 38 0.93 -5.66 -2.52
CA ASN A 38 0.95 -7.09 -2.25
C ASN A 38 2.09 -7.49 -1.32
N SER A 39 3.28 -6.89 -1.44
CA SER A 39 4.39 -7.11 -0.52
C SER A 39 3.99 -6.77 0.92
N VAL A 40 3.30 -5.66 1.15
CA VAL A 40 2.81 -5.28 2.48
C VAL A 40 1.68 -6.21 2.96
N LYS A 41 0.71 -6.52 2.11
CA LYS A 41 -0.40 -7.43 2.44
C LYS A 41 0.08 -8.81 2.88
N ASN A 42 1.14 -9.30 2.27
CA ASN A 42 1.69 -10.64 2.50
C ASN A 42 2.70 -10.71 3.65
N ILE A 43 2.96 -9.62 4.38
CA ILE A 43 3.80 -9.64 5.58
C ILE A 43 3.27 -10.70 6.54
N LYS A 44 4.17 -11.58 7.00
CA LYS A 44 3.91 -12.57 8.04
C LYS A 44 4.50 -12.11 9.38
N SER A 45 3.99 -12.65 10.47
CA SER A 45 4.49 -12.37 11.81
C SER A 45 4.89 -13.66 12.50
N ASN A 46 5.88 -13.59 13.40
CA ASN A 46 6.23 -14.72 14.27
C ASN A 46 5.12 -15.02 15.31
N ILE A 47 4.17 -14.11 15.50
CA ILE A 47 3.04 -14.27 16.42
C ILE A 47 2.06 -15.30 15.86
N ASN A 48 1.78 -15.21 14.54
CA ASN A 48 0.93 -16.17 13.84
C ASN A 48 1.46 -16.32 12.41
N LYS A 49 2.12 -17.44 12.12
CA LYS A 49 2.75 -17.74 10.82
C LYS A 49 1.77 -18.14 9.74
N ASP A 50 0.54 -18.52 10.13
CA ASP A 50 -0.49 -19.04 9.22
C ASP A 50 -1.34 -17.94 8.61
N THR A 51 -1.16 -16.70 9.06
CA THR A 51 -1.88 -15.55 8.51
C THR A 51 -0.95 -14.46 7.99
N THR A 52 -1.50 -13.57 7.18
CA THR A 52 -0.81 -12.40 6.63
C THR A 52 -1.31 -11.13 7.31
N LEU A 53 -0.56 -10.03 7.13
CA LEU A 53 -0.94 -8.72 7.66
C LEU A 53 -2.33 -8.30 7.17
N ASP A 54 -2.64 -8.49 5.89
CA ASP A 54 -3.95 -8.16 5.32
C ASP A 54 -5.09 -8.91 6.03
N LYS A 55 -4.94 -10.21 6.24
CA LYS A 55 -5.96 -11.02 6.93
C LYS A 55 -6.12 -10.61 8.39
N ALA A 56 -5.01 -10.40 9.10
CA ALA A 56 -5.01 -9.97 10.49
C ALA A 56 -5.65 -8.58 10.65
N TYR A 57 -5.26 -7.63 9.79
CA TYR A 57 -5.78 -6.27 9.85
C TYR A 57 -7.24 -6.16 9.43
N ASN A 58 -7.69 -6.94 8.44
CA ASN A 58 -9.11 -6.97 8.04
C ASN A 58 -10.04 -7.44 9.17
N LYS A 59 -9.56 -8.30 10.08
CA LYS A 59 -10.34 -8.72 11.25
C LYS A 59 -10.34 -7.68 12.38
N TYR A 60 -9.24 -6.97 12.56
CA TYR A 60 -9.02 -6.09 13.70
C TYR A 60 -9.35 -4.62 13.41
N ILE A 61 -9.20 -4.18 12.15
CA ILE A 61 -9.31 -2.79 11.73
C ILE A 61 -10.50 -2.65 10.80
N GLN A 62 -11.36 -1.66 11.07
CA GLN A 62 -12.50 -1.34 10.24
C GLN A 62 -12.10 -0.42 9.09
N LYS A 63 -12.80 -0.51 7.95
CA LYS A 63 -12.61 0.35 6.76
C LYS A 63 -11.16 0.37 6.27
N LEU A 64 -10.53 -0.80 6.24
CA LEU A 64 -9.14 -0.95 5.81
C LEU A 64 -8.96 -0.54 4.35
N ASN A 65 -7.96 0.28 4.07
CA ASN A 65 -7.61 0.75 2.74
C ASN A 65 -6.10 0.87 2.59
N TYR A 66 -5.59 0.60 1.38
CA TYR A 66 -4.17 0.68 1.03
C TYR A 66 -3.94 1.76 0.00
N THR A 67 -2.99 2.66 0.27
CA THR A 67 -2.57 3.72 -0.64
C THR A 67 -1.09 3.57 -0.95
N TYR A 68 -0.72 3.70 -2.21
CA TYR A 68 0.67 3.67 -2.68
C TYR A 68 1.10 5.05 -3.16
N TYR A 69 2.33 5.45 -2.81
CA TYR A 69 2.96 6.65 -3.34
C TYR A 69 4.49 6.51 -3.38
N LYS A 70 5.13 7.38 -4.15
CA LYS A 70 6.59 7.58 -4.15
C LYS A 70 6.91 8.97 -3.62
N ASP A 71 8.03 9.09 -2.91
CA ASP A 71 8.58 10.40 -2.56
C ASP A 71 9.41 10.98 -3.71
N SER A 72 10.00 12.17 -3.49
CA SER A 72 10.84 12.86 -4.49
C SER A 72 12.15 12.13 -4.80
N GLU A 73 12.58 11.23 -3.94
CA GLU A 73 13.80 10.43 -4.10
C GLU A 73 13.51 9.08 -4.79
N GLY A 74 12.24 8.78 -5.06
CA GLY A 74 11.79 7.53 -5.69
C GLY A 74 11.56 6.38 -4.71
N ASN A 75 11.65 6.61 -3.40
CA ASN A 75 11.31 5.62 -2.39
C ASN A 75 9.82 5.28 -2.46
N GLN A 76 9.51 4.00 -2.38
CA GLN A 76 8.14 3.49 -2.49
C GLN A 76 7.54 3.32 -1.09
N PHE A 77 6.33 3.83 -0.92
CA PHE A 77 5.58 3.72 0.32
C PHE A 77 4.21 3.12 0.09
N VAL A 78 3.80 2.27 1.03
CA VAL A 78 2.42 1.80 1.15
C VAL A 78 1.88 2.26 2.49
N GLU A 79 0.79 2.99 2.44
CA GLU A 79 0.07 3.48 3.60
C GLU A 79 -1.20 2.67 3.80
N ILE A 80 -1.39 2.18 5.01
CA ILE A 80 -2.59 1.46 5.44
C ILE A 80 -3.42 2.41 6.30
N ASN A 81 -4.63 2.69 5.85
CA ASN A 81 -5.59 3.51 6.57
C ASN A 81 -6.74 2.66 7.07
N GLY A 82 -7.28 2.99 8.22
CA GLY A 82 -8.43 2.31 8.80
C GLY A 82 -8.88 2.93 10.11
N LYS A 83 -9.83 2.26 10.78
CA LYS A 83 -10.36 2.67 12.07
C LYS A 83 -10.13 1.58 13.10
N VAL A 84 -9.54 1.93 14.23
CA VAL A 84 -9.24 1.00 15.32
C VAL A 84 -10.01 1.38 16.59
N LEU A 85 -10.58 0.37 17.26
CA LEU A 85 -11.25 0.57 18.54
C LEU A 85 -10.19 0.61 19.67
N LEU A 86 -10.08 1.75 20.33
CA LEU A 86 -9.29 1.93 21.54
C LEU A 86 -10.15 1.56 22.74
N LYS A 87 -10.05 0.29 23.20
CA LYS A 87 -10.91 -0.26 24.26
C LYS A 87 -10.80 0.50 25.57
N ASP A 88 -9.59 0.87 25.97
CA ASP A 88 -9.27 1.61 27.20
C ASP A 88 -9.94 2.99 27.25
N LYS A 89 -10.19 3.60 26.08
CA LYS A 89 -10.82 4.92 25.94
C LYS A 89 -12.24 4.84 25.38
N ASN A 90 -12.73 3.65 25.11
CA ASN A 90 -14.05 3.37 24.51
C ASN A 90 -14.36 4.28 23.31
N ARG A 91 -13.38 4.48 22.42
CA ARG A 91 -13.52 5.30 21.23
C ARG A 91 -12.84 4.69 20.01
N ILE A 92 -13.29 5.11 18.84
CA ILE A 92 -12.68 4.75 17.57
C ILE A 92 -11.68 5.84 17.18
N ALA A 93 -10.47 5.42 16.77
CA ALA A 93 -9.42 6.29 16.28
C ALA A 93 -9.15 6.04 14.79
N ASP A 94 -8.83 7.09 14.05
CA ASP A 94 -8.30 6.97 12.70
C ASP A 94 -6.85 6.50 12.76
N MET A 95 -6.57 5.39 12.10
CA MET A 95 -5.25 4.77 12.06
C MET A 95 -4.61 4.97 10.69
N ARG A 96 -3.33 5.27 10.69
CA ARG A 96 -2.49 5.29 9.50
C ARG A 96 -1.15 4.65 9.81
N VAL A 97 -0.81 3.56 9.11
CA VAL A 97 0.48 2.87 9.21
C VAL A 97 1.16 2.90 7.85
N THR A 98 2.41 3.33 7.81
CA THR A 98 3.19 3.46 6.57
C THR A 98 4.35 2.48 6.57
N TYR A 99 4.53 1.80 5.46
CA TYR A 99 5.66 0.91 5.18
C TYR A 99 6.50 1.46 4.04
N LEU A 100 7.82 1.43 4.20
CA LEU A 100 8.78 1.57 3.11
C LEU A 100 8.90 0.23 2.40
N VAL A 101 8.82 0.22 1.07
CA VAL A 101 8.89 -0.98 0.24
C VAL A 101 10.10 -0.90 -0.69
N ASP A 102 10.94 -1.93 -0.66
CA ASP A 102 12.09 -2.09 -1.54
C ASP A 102 12.06 -3.50 -2.13
N GLY A 103 11.51 -3.65 -3.32
CA GLY A 103 11.21 -4.95 -3.92
C GLY A 103 10.27 -5.77 -3.03
N ASP A 104 10.71 -6.95 -2.61
CA ASP A 104 9.97 -7.82 -1.69
C ASP A 104 10.19 -7.48 -0.21
N ASN A 105 11.11 -6.55 0.09
CA ASN A 105 11.40 -6.12 1.45
C ASN A 105 10.45 -5.01 1.89
N THR A 106 9.90 -5.17 3.07
CA THR A 106 9.02 -4.18 3.70
C THR A 106 9.54 -3.82 5.08
N LYS A 107 9.56 -2.52 5.38
CA LYS A 107 10.00 -2.00 6.67
C LYS A 107 8.95 -1.03 7.22
N PHE A 108 8.62 -1.18 8.50
CA PHE A 108 7.81 -0.17 9.20
C PHE A 108 8.48 1.20 9.11
N TYR A 109 7.72 2.21 8.74
CA TYR A 109 8.19 3.59 8.61
C TYR A 109 7.57 4.52 9.64
N SER A 110 6.24 4.53 9.76
CA SER A 110 5.55 5.38 10.72
C SER A 110 4.14 4.88 11.03
N MET A 111 3.62 5.30 12.18
CA MET A 111 2.23 5.09 12.59
C MET A 111 1.65 6.37 13.19
N TYR A 112 0.37 6.64 12.88
CA TYR A 112 -0.40 7.73 13.44
C TYR A 112 -1.76 7.21 13.93
N LEU A 113 -2.21 7.75 15.06
CA LEU A 113 -3.59 7.62 15.56
C LEU A 113 -4.15 9.04 15.74
N ASP A 114 -5.27 9.35 15.08
CA ASP A 114 -5.90 10.68 15.10
C ASP A 114 -4.88 11.82 14.87
N LYS A 115 -4.01 11.69 13.88
CA LYS A 115 -2.94 12.65 13.53
C LYS A 115 -1.75 12.69 14.52
N MET A 116 -1.80 12.02 15.67
CA MET A 116 -0.66 11.93 16.58
C MET A 116 0.29 10.83 16.12
N LYS A 117 1.58 11.17 16.00
CA LYS A 117 2.61 10.20 15.70
C LYS A 117 2.81 9.26 16.88
N MET A 118 2.77 7.96 16.60
CA MET A 118 2.95 6.91 17.56
C MET A 118 4.40 6.39 17.54
N THR A 119 4.81 5.70 18.60
CA THR A 119 6.11 5.07 18.68
C THR A 119 6.14 3.72 17.95
N GLU A 120 7.33 3.19 17.70
CA GLU A 120 7.48 1.84 17.16
C GLU A 120 6.90 0.78 18.13
N VAL A 121 6.98 1.03 19.43
CA VAL A 121 6.38 0.14 20.46
C VAL A 121 4.85 0.11 20.31
N ASP A 122 4.21 1.25 20.10
CA ASP A 122 2.76 1.30 19.85
C ASP A 122 2.35 0.52 18.60
N TYR A 123 3.17 0.61 17.54
CA TYR A 123 2.98 -0.19 16.33
C TYR A 123 3.12 -1.70 16.61
N LEU A 124 4.12 -2.11 17.40
CA LEU A 124 4.29 -3.51 17.78
C LEU A 124 3.10 -4.03 18.60
N ILE A 125 2.57 -3.21 19.51
CA ILE A 125 1.35 -3.53 20.29
C ILE A 125 0.16 -3.73 19.35
N LEU A 126 -0.04 -2.83 18.39
CA LEU A 126 -1.10 -2.98 17.38
C LEU A 126 -0.95 -4.29 16.61
N LYS A 127 0.27 -4.59 16.16
CA LYS A 127 0.59 -5.81 15.42
C LYS A 127 0.30 -7.07 16.23
N VAL A 128 0.72 -7.10 17.50
CA VAL A 128 0.42 -8.20 18.42
C VAL A 128 -1.08 -8.40 18.58
N LYS A 129 -1.84 -7.32 18.80
CA LYS A 129 -3.30 -7.38 18.93
C LYS A 129 -3.99 -7.88 17.65
N ALA A 130 -3.56 -7.39 16.49
CA ALA A 130 -4.15 -7.77 15.21
C ALA A 130 -3.89 -9.24 14.86
N PHE A 131 -2.65 -9.70 14.99
CA PHE A 131 -2.30 -11.10 14.73
C PHE A 131 -2.80 -12.06 15.79
N GLY A 132 -2.85 -11.64 17.07
CA GLY A 132 -3.39 -12.45 18.17
C GLY A 132 -4.91 -12.60 18.12
N SER A 133 -5.65 -11.59 17.66
CA SER A 133 -7.12 -11.68 17.52
C SER A 133 -7.54 -12.66 16.41
N TYR A 134 -6.62 -13.08 15.54
CA TYR A 134 -6.90 -14.08 14.51
C TYR A 134 -7.10 -15.48 15.12
N ASP A 135 -6.35 -15.82 16.19
CA ASP A 135 -6.42 -17.16 16.81
C ASP A 135 -7.66 -17.36 17.69
N SER A 136 -8.20 -16.31 18.28
CA SER A 136 -9.32 -16.40 19.22
C SER A 136 -10.69 -16.71 18.62
N THR A 137 -10.76 -16.88 17.28
CA THR A 137 -12.01 -17.18 16.56
C THR A 137 -12.09 -18.59 15.97
N ASN A 138 -11.08 -19.42 16.19
CA ASN A 138 -11.02 -20.82 15.73
C ASN A 138 -11.10 -21.85 16.87
N LEU A 139 -11.58 -21.43 18.04
CA LEU A 139 -11.90 -22.32 19.17
C LEU A 139 -13.41 -22.47 19.33
#